data_1f5997819d438cb59c0bf66dac43d647
#
_entry.id   1f5997819d438cb59c0bf66dac43d647
#
_cell.length_a   1.000
_cell.length_b   1.000
_cell.length_c   1.000
_cell.angle_alpha   90.00
_cell.angle_beta   90.00
_cell.angle_gamma   90.00
#
_symmetry.space_group_name_H-M   'P 1'
#
loop_
_entity.id
_entity.type
_entity.pdbx_description
1 polymer ?
#
loop_
_entity_poly.entity_id
_entity_poly.type
_entity_poly.pdbx_seq_one_letter_code
_entity_poly.pdbx_strand_id
1 'polypeptide(L)'
;MRILCIGDIIGNIGHSRLVKDLPQIKKDNNIDFVIANGENAAEGSGITEKQYRELLKAGTNVVTMGDHTWGKKEIFKFINETNIVRPANLSHKIPGTGYTILECKGKIICVINVLGRAFMSVNSDNPFECIEKLLQKVKADIYVVDMHAEATAEKIALARYFDGKISAVYGTHTHVQTADEQILPKGTGFISDVGMTGPTDSVIGMEVEVSFKRFVTSIPEKYKAAEGPTCINGVIFEIDENTGKTIAVERVNLK
;
A
#
# COMPACT_ATOMS: atom_id res chain seq x y z
N MET A 1 -11.06 11.40 -11.60
CA MET A 1 -11.18 10.65 -10.31
C MET A 1 -9.89 10.82 -9.52
N ARG A 2 -9.98 11.17 -8.22
CA ARG A 2 -8.81 11.34 -7.35
C ARG A 2 -8.69 10.15 -6.40
N ILE A 3 -7.63 9.37 -6.54
CA ILE A 3 -7.33 8.17 -5.75
C ILE A 3 -6.15 8.48 -4.82
N LEU A 4 -6.37 8.35 -3.51
CA LEU A 4 -5.34 8.50 -2.49
C LEU A 4 -4.80 7.12 -2.10
N CYS A 5 -3.49 6.91 -2.28
CA CYS A 5 -2.78 5.74 -1.81
C CYS A 5 -1.91 6.14 -0.60
N ILE A 6 -2.20 5.56 0.54
CA ILE A 6 -1.52 5.79 1.83
C ILE A 6 -0.47 4.72 2.04
N GLY A 7 0.73 5.16 2.48
CA GLY A 7 1.84 4.28 2.79
C GLY A 7 1.62 3.40 4.03
N ASP A 8 2.63 2.59 4.32
CA ASP A 8 2.60 1.58 5.39
C ASP A 8 2.18 2.17 6.73
N ILE A 9 1.04 1.73 7.26
CA ILE A 9 0.53 2.16 8.56
C ILE A 9 1.31 1.45 9.65
N ILE A 10 2.04 2.21 10.48
CA ILE A 10 2.94 1.67 11.49
C ILE A 10 2.31 1.75 12.88
N GLY A 11 1.99 0.58 13.44
CA GLY A 11 1.52 0.44 14.80
C GLY A 11 0.19 1.14 15.07
N ASN A 12 -0.23 1.10 16.32
CA ASN A 12 -1.47 1.77 16.76
C ASN A 12 -1.38 3.29 16.63
N ILE A 13 -0.19 3.87 16.71
CA ILE A 13 0.00 5.32 16.61
C ILE A 13 -0.27 5.82 15.17
N GLY A 14 0.29 5.14 14.15
CA GLY A 14 0.00 5.45 12.75
C GLY A 14 -1.45 5.19 12.38
N HIS A 15 -2.01 4.06 12.85
CA HIS A 15 -3.42 3.74 12.66
C HIS A 15 -4.35 4.83 13.23
N SER A 16 -4.14 5.23 14.50
CA SER A 16 -4.97 6.25 15.16
C SER A 16 -4.85 7.61 14.47
N ARG A 17 -3.65 7.98 14.03
CA ARG A 17 -3.41 9.21 13.27
C ARG A 17 -4.21 9.21 11.96
N LEU A 18 -4.14 8.13 11.18
CA LEU A 18 -4.87 8.03 9.92
C LEU A 18 -6.39 8.04 10.13
N VAL A 19 -6.91 7.24 11.06
CA VAL A 19 -8.35 7.18 11.36
C VAL A 19 -8.90 8.56 11.73
N LYS A 20 -8.14 9.34 12.49
CA LYS A 20 -8.52 10.69 12.90
C LYS A 20 -8.55 11.68 11.74
N ASP A 21 -7.51 11.69 10.92
CA ASP A 21 -7.27 12.78 9.96
C ASP A 21 -7.81 12.47 8.54
N LEU A 22 -8.01 11.19 8.18
CA LEU A 22 -8.44 10.78 6.85
C LEU A 22 -9.73 11.46 6.37
N PRO A 23 -10.79 11.64 7.20
CA PRO A 23 -12.00 12.31 6.75
C PRO A 23 -11.74 13.74 6.28
N GLN A 24 -10.86 14.47 6.97
CA GLN A 24 -10.50 15.84 6.59
C GLN A 24 -9.60 15.85 5.35
N ILE A 25 -8.61 14.96 5.28
CA ILE A 25 -7.74 14.81 4.08
C ILE A 25 -8.58 14.56 2.83
N LYS A 26 -9.57 13.67 2.93
CA LYS A 26 -10.49 13.38 1.82
C LYS A 26 -11.25 14.61 1.35
N LYS A 27 -11.77 15.39 2.28
CA LYS A 27 -12.54 16.61 2.00
C LYS A 27 -11.66 17.68 1.35
N ASP A 28 -10.50 17.96 1.93
CA ASP A 28 -9.62 19.04 1.49
C ASP A 28 -9.02 18.79 0.10
N ASN A 29 -8.82 17.50 -0.24
CA ASN A 29 -8.23 17.08 -1.51
C ASN A 29 -9.25 16.50 -2.50
N ASN A 30 -10.56 16.56 -2.21
CA ASN A 30 -11.61 16.00 -3.06
C ASN A 30 -11.35 14.53 -3.43
N ILE A 31 -10.98 13.69 -2.45
CA ILE A 31 -10.61 12.29 -2.69
C ILE A 31 -11.86 11.43 -2.87
N ASP A 32 -11.91 10.73 -3.99
CA ASP A 32 -13.01 9.83 -4.35
C ASP A 32 -12.80 8.42 -3.79
N PHE A 33 -11.54 7.93 -3.80
CA PHE A 33 -11.21 6.56 -3.43
C PHE A 33 -9.90 6.52 -2.63
N VAL A 34 -9.86 5.68 -1.58
CA VAL A 34 -8.70 5.55 -0.69
C VAL A 34 -8.23 4.11 -0.61
N ILE A 35 -6.94 3.91 -0.83
CA ILE A 35 -6.22 2.66 -0.62
C ILE A 35 -5.19 2.92 0.48
N ALA A 36 -5.06 2.04 1.47
CA ALA A 36 -4.07 2.19 2.53
C ALA A 36 -3.35 0.85 2.77
N ASN A 37 -2.04 0.87 2.92
CA ASN A 37 -1.29 -0.33 3.29
C ASN A 37 -1.38 -0.55 4.81
N GLY A 38 -1.99 -1.67 5.22
CA GLY A 38 -2.28 -1.99 6.62
C GLY A 38 -1.38 -3.07 7.23
N GLU A 39 -0.36 -3.54 6.52
CA GLU A 39 0.39 -4.72 6.93
C GLU A 39 1.15 -4.57 8.26
N ASN A 40 1.44 -3.33 8.66
CA ASN A 40 2.20 -3.00 9.88
C ASN A 40 1.34 -2.34 10.98
N ALA A 41 0.00 -2.28 10.80
CA ALA A 41 -0.91 -1.55 11.67
C ALA A 41 -0.99 -2.14 13.10
N ALA A 42 -0.88 -3.46 13.23
CA ALA A 42 -0.97 -4.14 14.51
C ALA A 42 0.42 -4.37 15.13
N GLU A 43 0.89 -3.41 15.91
CA GLU A 43 2.20 -3.47 16.61
C GLU A 43 3.38 -3.74 15.66
N GLY A 44 3.29 -3.21 14.43
CA GLY A 44 4.34 -3.33 13.43
C GLY A 44 4.32 -4.62 12.59
N SER A 45 3.30 -5.49 12.73
CA SER A 45 3.15 -6.68 11.88
C SER A 45 1.71 -7.18 11.86
N GLY A 46 1.10 -7.20 10.68
CA GLY A 46 -0.29 -7.59 10.46
C GLY A 46 -1.30 -6.49 10.79
N ILE A 47 -2.56 -6.83 10.67
CA ILE A 47 -3.72 -5.97 10.99
C ILE A 47 -4.75 -6.77 11.80
N THR A 48 -5.43 -6.12 12.74
CA THR A 48 -6.56 -6.71 13.47
C THR A 48 -7.87 -6.40 12.77
N GLU A 49 -8.92 -7.21 13.01
CA GLU A 49 -10.25 -6.94 12.47
C GLU A 49 -10.79 -5.59 12.93
N LYS A 50 -10.54 -5.24 14.20
CA LYS A 50 -10.92 -3.94 14.75
C LYS A 50 -10.29 -2.79 13.96
N GLN A 51 -8.97 -2.83 13.74
CA GLN A 51 -8.26 -1.79 13.00
C GLN A 51 -8.76 -1.68 11.55
N TYR A 52 -8.99 -2.81 10.89
CA TYR A 52 -9.58 -2.83 9.54
C TYR A 52 -10.94 -2.12 9.50
N ARG A 53 -11.85 -2.45 10.44
CA ARG A 53 -13.18 -1.82 10.51
C ARG A 53 -13.10 -0.33 10.80
N GLU A 54 -12.17 0.11 11.65
CA GLU A 54 -11.93 1.52 11.95
C GLU A 54 -11.42 2.29 10.73
N LEU A 55 -10.51 1.71 9.94
CA LEU A 55 -10.05 2.29 8.65
C LEU A 55 -11.21 2.45 7.65
N LEU A 56 -12.05 1.43 7.48
CA LEU A 56 -13.23 1.53 6.62
C LEU A 56 -14.17 2.64 7.08
N LYS A 57 -14.44 2.73 8.38
CA LYS A 57 -15.29 3.78 8.96
C LYS A 57 -14.72 5.19 8.76
N ALA A 58 -13.41 5.32 8.76
CA ALA A 58 -12.72 6.58 8.47
C ALA A 58 -12.74 6.96 6.99
N GLY A 59 -13.10 6.02 6.10
CA GLY A 59 -13.27 6.28 4.67
C GLY A 59 -12.25 5.63 3.75
N THR A 60 -11.46 4.66 4.25
CA THR A 60 -10.65 3.76 3.42
C THR A 60 -11.56 2.80 2.65
N ASN A 61 -11.29 2.57 1.36
CA ASN A 61 -12.06 1.65 0.53
C ASN A 61 -11.40 0.26 0.45
N VAL A 62 -10.07 0.23 0.37
CA VAL A 62 -9.26 -1.00 0.24
C VAL A 62 -8.06 -0.93 1.17
N VAL A 63 -7.75 -2.04 1.82
CA VAL A 63 -6.52 -2.20 2.59
C VAL A 63 -5.61 -3.18 1.87
N THR A 64 -4.44 -2.72 1.39
CA THR A 64 -3.40 -3.59 0.86
C THR A 64 -2.50 -4.10 1.97
N MET A 65 -1.83 -5.20 1.72
CA MET A 65 -0.90 -5.86 2.62
C MET A 65 0.48 -6.01 1.95
N GLY A 66 1.34 -6.83 2.53
CA GLY A 66 2.67 -7.14 2.02
C GLY A 66 3.21 -8.44 2.62
N ASP A 67 4.50 -8.49 2.91
CA ASP A 67 5.15 -9.66 3.49
C ASP A 67 4.75 -9.94 4.95
N HIS A 68 4.19 -8.96 5.66
CA HIS A 68 3.63 -9.12 7.00
C HIS A 68 2.13 -9.46 7.04
N THR A 69 1.52 -9.85 5.93
CA THR A 69 0.08 -10.20 5.85
C THR A 69 -0.36 -11.13 6.98
N TRP A 70 0.47 -12.09 7.37
CA TRP A 70 0.15 -13.12 8.36
C TRP A 70 0.65 -12.80 9.77
N GLY A 71 1.07 -11.58 10.03
CA GLY A 71 1.61 -11.16 11.33
C GLY A 71 0.62 -11.30 12.50
N LYS A 72 -0.69 -11.20 12.24
CA LYS A 72 -1.75 -11.49 13.21
C LYS A 72 -2.61 -12.65 12.73
N LYS A 73 -2.61 -13.74 13.50
CA LYS A 73 -3.36 -14.97 13.15
C LYS A 73 -4.87 -14.77 13.02
N GLU A 74 -5.43 -13.76 13.67
CA GLU A 74 -6.86 -13.48 13.58
C GLU A 74 -7.32 -13.10 12.16
N ILE A 75 -6.42 -12.64 11.30
CA ILE A 75 -6.73 -12.29 9.90
C ILE A 75 -7.38 -13.44 9.15
N PHE A 76 -7.03 -14.69 9.49
CA PHE A 76 -7.63 -15.89 8.89
C PHE A 76 -9.15 -16.00 9.12
N LYS A 77 -9.69 -15.30 10.12
CA LYS A 77 -11.11 -15.34 10.45
C LYS A 77 -11.96 -14.39 9.58
N PHE A 78 -11.35 -13.35 9.01
CA PHE A 78 -12.11 -12.28 8.34
C PHE A 78 -11.61 -11.90 6.95
N ILE A 79 -10.38 -12.26 6.55
CA ILE A 79 -9.79 -11.81 5.28
C ILE A 79 -10.64 -12.14 4.03
N ASN A 80 -11.37 -13.27 4.03
CA ASN A 80 -12.18 -13.70 2.88
C ASN A 80 -13.44 -12.84 2.66
N GLU A 81 -13.88 -12.11 3.68
CA GLU A 81 -15.14 -11.35 3.68
C GLU A 81 -14.87 -9.83 3.70
N THR A 82 -13.68 -9.41 3.23
CA THR A 82 -13.22 -8.03 3.34
C THR A 82 -12.64 -7.51 2.04
N ASN A 83 -12.40 -6.18 2.00
CA ASN A 83 -11.61 -5.52 0.95
C ASN A 83 -10.12 -5.46 1.31
N ILE A 84 -9.62 -6.46 2.06
CA ILE A 84 -8.19 -6.65 2.27
C ILE A 84 -7.61 -7.38 1.07
N VAL A 85 -6.58 -6.81 0.47
CA VAL A 85 -5.88 -7.35 -0.69
C VAL A 85 -4.49 -7.77 -0.27
N ARG A 86 -4.27 -9.08 -0.15
CA ARG A 86 -2.94 -9.65 0.09
C ARG A 86 -2.15 -9.74 -1.21
N PRO A 87 -0.84 -10.00 -1.17
CA PRO A 87 -0.07 -10.17 -2.41
C PRO A 87 -0.61 -11.29 -3.30
N ALA A 88 -0.88 -10.94 -4.57
CA ALA A 88 -1.49 -11.83 -5.56
C ALA A 88 -0.53 -12.94 -6.03
N ASN A 89 0.76 -12.67 -5.99
CA ASN A 89 1.82 -13.59 -6.39
C ASN A 89 2.28 -14.52 -5.25
N LEU A 90 1.47 -14.64 -4.19
CA LEU A 90 1.56 -15.74 -3.22
C LEU A 90 0.68 -16.90 -3.68
N SER A 91 0.87 -18.07 -3.06
CA SER A 91 0.09 -19.28 -3.38
C SER A 91 -1.41 -19.02 -3.41
N HIS A 92 -2.08 -19.52 -4.44
CA HIS A 92 -3.55 -19.47 -4.56
C HIS A 92 -4.29 -20.32 -3.51
N LYS A 93 -3.58 -21.19 -2.77
CA LYS A 93 -4.15 -22.06 -1.73
C LYS A 93 -4.33 -21.39 -0.38
N ILE A 94 -3.83 -20.15 -0.20
CA ILE A 94 -3.95 -19.40 1.04
C ILE A 94 -5.21 -18.52 1.03
N PRO A 95 -5.80 -18.20 2.21
CA PRO A 95 -6.98 -17.33 2.30
C PRO A 95 -6.78 -15.94 1.73
N GLY A 96 -7.90 -15.26 1.47
CA GLY A 96 -7.92 -13.90 0.91
C GLY A 96 -7.65 -13.86 -0.58
N THR A 97 -7.77 -12.66 -1.15
CA THR A 97 -7.59 -12.39 -2.57
C THR A 97 -6.41 -11.47 -2.82
N GLY A 98 -5.78 -11.60 -3.99
CA GLY A 98 -4.68 -10.72 -4.40
C GLY A 98 -5.12 -9.49 -5.17
N TYR A 99 -6.41 -9.32 -5.37
CA TYR A 99 -7.04 -8.14 -5.96
C TYR A 99 -8.47 -8.00 -5.45
N THR A 100 -9.01 -6.80 -5.56
CA THR A 100 -10.44 -6.53 -5.34
C THR A 100 -10.97 -5.61 -6.42
N ILE A 101 -12.29 -5.68 -6.65
CA ILE A 101 -12.99 -4.89 -7.65
C ILE A 101 -14.10 -4.13 -6.93
N LEU A 102 -14.08 -2.81 -7.05
CA LEU A 102 -15.08 -1.93 -6.46
C LEU A 102 -15.56 -0.91 -7.49
N GLU A 103 -16.81 -0.48 -7.34
CA GLU A 103 -17.34 0.63 -8.12
C GLU A 103 -17.16 1.95 -7.37
N CYS A 104 -16.75 2.99 -8.11
CA CYS A 104 -16.71 4.37 -7.64
C CYS A 104 -17.14 5.31 -8.77
N LYS A 105 -18.16 6.13 -8.54
CA LYS A 105 -18.71 7.08 -9.53
C LYS A 105 -19.04 6.44 -10.89
N GLY A 106 -19.57 5.22 -10.89
CA GLY A 106 -19.92 4.50 -12.12
C GLY A 106 -18.72 3.91 -12.89
N LYS A 107 -17.53 3.91 -12.30
CA LYS A 107 -16.32 3.28 -12.85
C LYS A 107 -15.89 2.10 -12.01
N ILE A 108 -15.43 1.07 -12.69
CA ILE A 108 -14.91 -0.16 -12.07
C ILE A 108 -13.42 0.03 -11.78
N ILE A 109 -13.04 -0.04 -10.51
CA ILE A 109 -11.66 0.05 -10.04
C ILE A 109 -11.19 -1.33 -9.61
N CYS A 110 -10.08 -1.79 -10.15
CA CYS A 110 -9.37 -2.97 -9.71
C CYS A 110 -8.11 -2.57 -8.95
N VAL A 111 -8.02 -2.95 -7.68
CA VAL A 111 -6.82 -2.78 -6.85
C VAL A 111 -6.11 -4.11 -6.75
N ILE A 112 -4.83 -4.14 -7.08
CA ILE A 112 -3.95 -5.33 -7.06
C ILE A 112 -2.80 -5.06 -6.10
N ASN A 113 -2.43 -6.04 -5.30
CA ASN A 113 -1.20 -6.01 -4.52
C ASN A 113 -0.26 -7.12 -4.98
N VAL A 114 1.04 -6.84 -5.10
CA VAL A 114 2.07 -7.83 -5.42
C VAL A 114 3.33 -7.61 -4.58
N LEU A 115 4.04 -8.69 -4.27
CA LEU A 115 5.38 -8.65 -3.69
C LEU A 115 6.45 -8.56 -4.77
N GLY A 116 7.49 -7.78 -4.51
CA GLY A 116 8.77 -7.93 -5.18
C GLY A 116 9.46 -9.24 -4.82
N ARG A 117 10.59 -9.50 -5.46
CA ARG A 117 11.42 -10.70 -5.24
C ARG A 117 12.84 -10.36 -4.84
N ALA A 118 13.37 -9.26 -5.37
CA ALA A 118 14.73 -8.82 -5.08
C ALA A 118 14.84 -8.34 -3.63
N PHE A 119 15.69 -8.99 -2.85
CA PHE A 119 15.94 -8.72 -1.42
C PHE A 119 14.74 -8.93 -0.48
N MET A 120 13.67 -9.57 -0.97
CA MET A 120 12.53 -9.95 -0.14
C MET A 120 12.76 -11.32 0.49
N SER A 121 12.35 -11.47 1.76
CA SER A 121 12.50 -12.74 2.50
C SER A 121 11.41 -13.77 2.18
N VAL A 122 10.29 -13.31 1.61
CA VAL A 122 9.14 -14.16 1.29
C VAL A 122 9.25 -14.68 -0.14
N ASN A 123 9.14 -15.99 -0.30
CA ASN A 123 9.06 -16.61 -1.63
C ASN A 123 7.73 -16.26 -2.30
N SER A 124 7.82 -15.61 -3.44
CA SER A 124 6.67 -15.23 -4.27
C SER A 124 6.89 -15.61 -5.73
N ASP A 125 5.81 -15.82 -6.46
CA ASP A 125 5.85 -15.99 -7.91
C ASP A 125 6.23 -14.66 -8.59
N ASN A 126 6.52 -14.72 -9.91
CA ASN A 126 6.88 -13.55 -10.70
C ASN A 126 5.72 -12.53 -10.71
N PRO A 127 5.92 -11.29 -10.18
CA PRO A 127 4.85 -10.30 -10.14
C PRO A 127 4.39 -9.83 -11.53
N PHE A 128 5.27 -9.81 -12.52
CA PHE A 128 4.92 -9.43 -13.90
C PHE A 128 3.93 -10.43 -14.51
N GLU A 129 4.24 -11.73 -14.46
CA GLU A 129 3.34 -12.77 -14.95
C GLU A 129 2.01 -12.82 -14.19
N CYS A 130 2.06 -12.56 -12.88
CA CYS A 130 0.88 -12.50 -12.04
C CYS A 130 -0.07 -11.39 -12.50
N ILE A 131 0.45 -10.18 -12.70
CA ILE A 131 -0.34 -9.03 -13.18
C ILE A 131 -0.84 -9.28 -14.60
N GLU A 132 -0.03 -9.82 -15.52
CA GLU A 132 -0.49 -10.15 -16.88
C GLU A 132 -1.72 -11.08 -16.88
N LYS A 133 -1.67 -12.14 -16.06
CA LYS A 133 -2.80 -13.07 -15.90
C LYS A 133 -4.04 -12.37 -15.33
N LEU A 134 -3.86 -11.46 -14.38
CA LEU A 134 -4.96 -10.69 -13.80
C LEU A 134 -5.58 -9.73 -14.81
N LEU A 135 -4.80 -8.99 -15.60
CA LEU A 135 -5.29 -8.08 -16.63
C LEU A 135 -6.06 -8.81 -17.75
N GLN A 136 -5.72 -10.08 -18.03
CA GLN A 136 -6.50 -10.90 -18.97
C GLN A 136 -7.84 -11.35 -18.39
N LYS A 137 -7.85 -11.69 -17.09
CA LYS A 137 -9.01 -12.25 -16.38
C LYS A 137 -10.01 -11.19 -15.92
N VAL A 138 -9.52 -10.06 -15.41
CA VAL A 138 -10.32 -9.01 -14.81
C VAL A 138 -10.48 -7.87 -15.80
N LYS A 139 -11.70 -7.32 -15.92
CA LYS A 139 -11.99 -6.13 -16.72
C LYS A 139 -12.37 -5.01 -15.76
N ALA A 140 -11.63 -3.91 -15.82
CA ALA A 140 -11.87 -2.70 -15.04
C ALA A 140 -11.57 -1.46 -15.90
N ASP A 141 -12.13 -0.31 -15.50
CA ASP A 141 -11.84 0.99 -16.13
C ASP A 141 -10.52 1.56 -15.62
N ILE A 142 -10.20 1.27 -14.34
CA ILE A 142 -9.03 1.79 -13.62
C ILE A 142 -8.35 0.62 -12.92
N TYR A 143 -7.04 0.47 -13.13
CA TYR A 143 -6.20 -0.49 -12.42
C TYR A 143 -5.19 0.26 -11.57
N VAL A 144 -5.14 -0.06 -10.26
CA VAL A 144 -4.15 0.48 -9.33
C VAL A 144 -3.37 -0.66 -8.72
N VAL A 145 -2.04 -0.59 -8.78
CA VAL A 145 -1.13 -1.63 -8.27
C VAL A 145 -0.31 -1.09 -7.12
N ASP A 146 -0.42 -1.75 -5.96
CA ASP A 146 0.52 -1.64 -4.85
C ASP A 146 1.63 -2.67 -5.06
N MET A 147 2.85 -2.20 -5.37
CA MET A 147 4.03 -3.05 -5.45
C MET A 147 4.84 -2.97 -4.16
N HIS A 148 4.58 -3.93 -3.29
CA HIS A 148 5.25 -4.06 -2.00
C HIS A 148 6.63 -4.74 -2.20
N ALA A 149 7.70 -3.94 -2.26
CA ALA A 149 9.02 -4.42 -2.64
C ALA A 149 10.17 -3.60 -2.03
N GLU A 150 11.29 -4.25 -1.74
CA GLU A 150 12.52 -3.59 -1.29
C GLU A 150 13.21 -2.84 -2.44
N ALA A 151 13.41 -3.49 -3.59
CA ALA A 151 14.24 -2.96 -4.66
C ALA A 151 13.54 -1.89 -5.50
N THR A 152 14.03 -0.65 -5.46
CA THR A 152 13.58 0.46 -6.30
C THR A 152 13.57 0.12 -7.79
N ALA A 153 14.63 -0.55 -8.27
CA ALA A 153 14.72 -0.94 -9.67
C ALA A 153 13.61 -1.90 -10.12
N GLU A 154 13.18 -2.82 -9.24
CA GLU A 154 12.08 -3.74 -9.54
C GLU A 154 10.74 -3.00 -9.64
N LYS A 155 10.49 -2.01 -8.76
CA LYS A 155 9.31 -1.14 -8.79
C LYS A 155 9.24 -0.34 -10.09
N ILE A 156 10.34 0.32 -10.46
CA ILE A 156 10.45 1.09 -11.73
C ILE A 156 10.25 0.18 -12.94
N ALA A 157 10.90 -0.99 -12.96
CA ALA A 157 10.78 -1.93 -14.07
C ALA A 157 9.35 -2.40 -14.27
N LEU A 158 8.62 -2.72 -13.18
CA LEU A 158 7.22 -3.14 -13.24
C LEU A 158 6.33 -2.02 -13.80
N ALA A 159 6.47 -0.81 -13.28
CA ALA A 159 5.67 0.32 -13.74
C ALA A 159 5.90 0.61 -15.24
N ARG A 160 7.15 0.57 -15.69
CA ARG A 160 7.51 0.76 -17.10
C ARG A 160 7.01 -0.36 -18.02
N TYR A 161 7.02 -1.60 -17.55
CA TYR A 161 6.54 -2.74 -18.31
C TYR A 161 5.03 -2.68 -18.58
N PHE A 162 4.28 -2.17 -17.60
CA PHE A 162 2.83 -2.01 -17.67
C PHE A 162 2.38 -0.60 -18.08
N ASP A 163 3.29 0.27 -18.50
CA ASP A 163 2.95 1.64 -18.90
C ASP A 163 1.89 1.68 -19.99
N GLY A 164 0.79 2.36 -19.69
CA GLY A 164 -0.41 2.47 -20.53
C GLY A 164 -1.39 1.29 -20.43
N LYS A 165 -1.08 0.25 -19.65
CA LYS A 165 -1.99 -0.87 -19.34
C LYS A 165 -2.59 -0.78 -17.94
N ILE A 166 -1.95 -0.06 -17.04
CA ILE A 166 -2.32 0.18 -15.64
C ILE A 166 -2.41 1.68 -15.43
N SER A 167 -3.41 2.14 -14.68
CA SER A 167 -3.63 3.55 -14.41
C SER A 167 -2.58 4.13 -13.48
N ALA A 168 -2.26 3.41 -12.38
CA ALA A 168 -1.29 3.84 -11.39
C ALA A 168 -0.55 2.64 -10.77
N VAL A 169 0.76 2.81 -10.56
CA VAL A 169 1.63 1.90 -9.80
C VAL A 169 2.31 2.71 -8.70
N TYR A 170 2.22 2.28 -7.47
CA TYR A 170 2.95 2.86 -6.37
C TYR A 170 3.66 1.78 -5.56
N GLY A 171 4.79 2.14 -4.98
CA GLY A 171 5.55 1.24 -4.14
C GLY A 171 5.28 1.47 -2.65
N THR A 172 5.45 0.41 -1.86
CA THR A 172 5.42 0.35 -0.40
C THR A 172 6.60 -0.47 0.11
N HIS A 173 6.73 -0.70 1.40
CA HIS A 173 7.73 -1.51 2.10
C HIS A 173 8.90 -0.73 2.71
N THR A 174 9.51 0.22 2.01
CA THR A 174 10.72 0.87 2.53
C THR A 174 10.44 1.91 3.62
N HIS A 175 9.18 2.34 3.75
CA HIS A 175 8.69 3.36 4.69
C HIS A 175 9.24 4.77 4.46
N VAL A 176 10.07 4.96 3.43
CA VAL A 176 10.66 6.25 3.08
C VAL A 176 10.04 6.77 1.79
N GLN A 177 9.31 7.89 1.88
CA GLN A 177 8.69 8.49 0.71
C GLN A 177 9.75 8.99 -0.28
N THR A 178 9.70 8.48 -1.53
CA THR A 178 10.57 8.93 -2.61
C THR A 178 10.05 10.20 -3.27
N ALA A 179 10.88 10.87 -4.06
CA ALA A 179 10.57 12.13 -4.74
C ALA A 179 10.60 11.97 -6.27
N ASP A 180 10.19 10.80 -6.74
CA ASP A 180 10.24 10.41 -8.15
C ASP A 180 8.85 10.24 -8.79
N GLU A 181 7.83 10.86 -8.15
CA GLU A 181 6.47 10.86 -8.67
C GLU A 181 6.41 11.42 -10.09
N GLN A 182 5.78 10.68 -10.98
CA GLN A 182 5.73 11.01 -12.41
C GLN A 182 4.55 10.35 -13.11
N ILE A 183 4.23 10.86 -14.29
CA ILE A 183 3.39 10.18 -15.27
C ILE A 183 4.31 9.59 -16.32
N LEU A 184 4.23 8.28 -16.52
CA LEU A 184 5.01 7.58 -17.54
C LEU A 184 4.50 7.91 -18.95
N PRO A 185 5.30 7.72 -20.02
CA PRO A 185 5.00 8.19 -21.37
C PRO A 185 3.66 7.76 -21.97
N LYS A 186 3.10 6.61 -21.52
CA LYS A 186 1.80 6.11 -21.99
C LYS A 186 0.64 6.40 -21.05
N GLY A 187 0.88 7.10 -19.92
CA GLY A 187 -0.14 7.60 -19.02
C GLY A 187 -0.31 6.84 -17.71
N THR A 188 0.60 5.94 -17.35
CA THR A 188 0.60 5.33 -16.01
C THR A 188 1.22 6.29 -14.99
N GLY A 189 0.50 6.58 -13.90
CA GLY A 189 1.06 7.30 -12.75
C GLY A 189 2.00 6.40 -11.94
N PHE A 190 3.11 6.95 -11.43
CA PHE A 190 4.11 6.16 -10.72
C PHE A 190 4.80 6.95 -9.59
N ILE A 191 5.12 6.23 -8.51
CA ILE A 191 6.07 6.63 -7.47
C ILE A 191 6.74 5.36 -6.91
N SER A 192 8.05 5.40 -6.66
CA SER A 192 8.82 4.25 -6.18
C SER A 192 8.43 3.81 -4.77
N ASP A 193 8.17 4.74 -3.87
CA ASP A 193 7.65 4.43 -2.53
C ASP A 193 6.84 5.60 -1.97
N VAL A 194 5.68 5.30 -1.42
CA VAL A 194 4.79 6.31 -0.85
C VAL A 194 5.11 6.62 0.62
N GLY A 195 6.08 5.92 1.22
CA GLY A 195 6.49 6.13 2.60
C GLY A 195 5.61 5.43 3.63
N MET A 196 5.54 5.96 4.83
CA MET A 196 4.75 5.40 5.94
C MET A 196 3.74 6.37 6.52
N THR A 197 2.76 5.83 7.22
CA THR A 197 1.93 6.56 8.17
C THR A 197 2.28 6.11 9.57
N GLY A 198 3.05 6.91 10.30
CA GLY A 198 3.61 6.47 11.58
C GLY A 198 4.54 7.48 12.24
N PRO A 199 5.28 7.05 13.27
CA PRO A 199 6.13 7.92 14.07
C PRO A 199 7.33 8.43 13.28
N THR A 200 7.62 9.74 13.37
CA THR A 200 8.73 10.39 12.66
C THR A 200 10.05 10.31 13.40
N ASP A 201 10.02 10.32 14.73
CA ASP A 201 11.21 10.12 15.57
C ASP A 201 11.45 8.61 15.75
N SER A 202 11.97 7.98 14.70
CA SER A 202 12.08 6.54 14.61
C SER A 202 13.08 6.10 13.54
N VAL A 203 13.42 4.82 13.51
CA VAL A 203 14.10 4.21 12.37
C VAL A 203 13.03 3.46 11.54
N ILE A 204 12.52 4.11 10.51
CA ILE A 204 11.45 3.59 9.63
C ILE A 204 10.21 3.10 10.40
N GLY A 205 9.84 3.80 11.49
CA GLY A 205 8.71 3.45 12.35
C GLY A 205 9.07 2.61 13.58
N MET A 206 10.29 2.05 13.66
CA MET A 206 10.79 1.26 14.79
C MET A 206 11.47 2.16 15.83
N GLU A 207 11.35 1.83 17.12
CA GLU A 207 12.12 2.49 18.19
C GLU A 207 13.63 2.51 17.87
N VAL A 208 14.25 3.66 18.09
CA VAL A 208 15.67 3.90 17.79
C VAL A 208 16.58 2.92 18.52
N GLU A 209 16.36 2.71 19.81
CA GLU A 209 17.16 1.79 20.64
C GLU A 209 17.07 0.32 20.18
N VAL A 210 15.88 -0.11 19.77
CA VAL A 210 15.66 -1.45 19.21
C VAL A 210 16.43 -1.61 17.89
N SER A 211 16.42 -0.57 17.07
CA SER A 211 17.16 -0.55 15.81
C SER A 211 18.67 -0.56 16.03
N PHE A 212 19.19 0.20 17.01
CA PHE A 212 20.61 0.21 17.34
C PHE A 212 21.07 -1.17 17.79
N LYS A 213 20.32 -1.86 18.66
CA LYS A 213 20.66 -3.23 19.05
C LYS A 213 20.80 -4.15 17.82
N ARG A 214 19.84 -4.11 16.89
CA ARG A 214 19.90 -4.93 15.67
C ARG A 214 21.11 -4.62 14.79
N PHE A 215 21.33 -3.34 14.48
CA PHE A 215 22.36 -2.96 13.49
C PHE A 215 23.77 -2.92 14.08
N VAL A 216 23.92 -2.55 15.34
CA VAL A 216 25.24 -2.47 15.99
C VAL A 216 25.70 -3.84 16.50
N THR A 217 24.81 -4.66 17.03
CA THR A 217 25.17 -5.93 17.66
C THR A 217 24.84 -7.16 16.81
N SER A 218 24.03 -7.01 15.76
CA SER A 218 23.45 -8.11 14.96
C SER A 218 22.57 -9.06 15.77
N ILE A 219 22.15 -8.69 16.99
CA ILE A 219 21.24 -9.49 17.81
C ILE A 219 19.80 -9.23 17.34
N PRO A 220 19.03 -10.29 17.01
CA PRO A 220 17.63 -10.12 16.65
C PRO A 220 16.82 -9.54 17.80
N GLU A 221 16.08 -8.47 17.53
CA GLU A 221 15.13 -7.87 18.48
C GLU A 221 13.72 -7.90 17.88
N LYS A 222 12.73 -8.03 18.76
CA LYS A 222 11.34 -7.96 18.34
C LYS A 222 11.01 -6.54 17.89
N TYR A 223 10.30 -6.41 16.78
CA TYR A 223 9.81 -5.12 16.30
C TYR A 223 8.98 -4.42 17.38
N LYS A 224 9.25 -3.15 17.58
CA LYS A 224 8.48 -2.27 18.46
C LYS A 224 8.31 -0.92 17.77
N ALA A 225 7.06 -0.53 17.51
CA ALA A 225 6.75 0.76 16.92
C ALA A 225 7.18 1.88 17.89
N ALA A 226 7.80 2.93 17.35
CA ALA A 226 8.14 4.11 18.15
C ALA A 226 6.89 4.92 18.51
N GLU A 227 7.03 5.78 19.50
CA GLU A 227 6.02 6.76 19.92
C GLU A 227 6.44 8.18 19.49
N GLY A 228 5.58 9.18 19.71
CA GLY A 228 5.90 10.60 19.50
C GLY A 228 5.19 11.21 18.29
N PRO A 229 5.77 12.25 17.65
CA PRO A 229 5.21 12.91 16.49
C PRO A 229 5.02 11.95 15.33
N THR A 230 3.95 12.13 14.54
CA THR A 230 3.58 11.22 13.44
C THR A 230 3.46 11.96 12.12
N CYS A 231 3.70 11.25 11.02
CA CYS A 231 3.37 11.71 9.67
C CYS A 231 2.30 10.84 9.03
N ILE A 232 1.67 11.37 7.98
CA ILE A 232 0.89 10.61 6.99
C ILE A 232 1.55 10.85 5.64
N ASN A 233 2.13 9.80 5.07
CA ASN A 233 2.68 9.83 3.73
C ASN A 233 1.79 9.05 2.77
N GLY A 234 1.71 9.53 1.54
CA GLY A 234 0.94 8.93 0.49
C GLY A 234 1.13 9.62 -0.85
N VAL A 235 0.31 9.25 -1.81
CA VAL A 235 0.25 9.87 -3.13
C VAL A 235 -1.20 9.96 -3.59
N ILE A 236 -1.52 11.05 -4.28
CA ILE A 236 -2.79 11.22 -4.98
C ILE A 236 -2.53 11.05 -6.46
N PHE A 237 -3.25 10.12 -7.09
CA PHE A 237 -3.33 10.01 -8.53
C PHE A 237 -4.65 10.61 -9.01
N GLU A 238 -4.57 11.59 -9.90
CA GLU A 238 -5.73 12.07 -10.62
C GLU A 238 -5.84 11.34 -11.96
N ILE A 239 -6.93 10.61 -12.14
CA ILE A 239 -7.14 9.72 -13.27
C ILE A 239 -8.30 10.26 -14.12
N ASP A 240 -8.07 10.37 -15.43
CA ASP A 240 -9.13 10.64 -16.41
C ASP A 240 -10.04 9.41 -16.51
N GLU A 241 -11.29 9.56 -16.10
CA GLU A 241 -12.29 8.49 -16.03
C GLU A 241 -12.68 7.92 -17.40
N ASN A 242 -12.42 8.64 -18.51
CA ASN A 242 -12.74 8.18 -19.86
C ASN A 242 -11.64 7.31 -20.46
N THR A 243 -10.39 7.59 -20.10
CA THR A 243 -9.23 6.90 -20.67
C THR A 243 -8.55 5.94 -19.70
N GLY A 244 -8.85 6.04 -18.39
CA GLY A 244 -8.15 5.31 -17.34
C GLY A 244 -6.70 5.76 -17.12
N LYS A 245 -6.26 6.85 -17.74
CA LYS A 245 -4.89 7.35 -17.64
C LYS A 245 -4.75 8.35 -16.50
N THR A 246 -3.62 8.32 -15.82
CA THR A 246 -3.26 9.33 -14.83
C THR A 246 -2.91 10.65 -15.54
N ILE A 247 -3.47 11.75 -15.05
CA ILE A 247 -3.26 13.12 -15.57
C ILE A 247 -2.52 14.03 -14.58
N ALA A 248 -2.48 13.66 -13.28
CA ALA A 248 -1.66 14.31 -12.27
C ALA A 248 -1.22 13.31 -11.19
N VAL A 249 -0.04 13.55 -10.62
CA VAL A 249 0.49 12.79 -9.47
C VAL A 249 0.98 13.79 -8.44
N GLU A 250 0.55 13.67 -7.20
CA GLU A 250 0.85 14.61 -6.12
C GLU A 250 1.20 13.83 -4.84
N ARG A 251 2.37 14.08 -4.26
CA ARG A 251 2.74 13.50 -2.97
C ARG A 251 1.96 14.14 -1.82
N VAL A 252 1.54 13.31 -0.88
CA VAL A 252 1.00 13.74 0.41
C VAL A 252 2.04 13.50 1.50
N ASN A 253 2.39 14.54 2.25
CA ASN A 253 3.32 14.47 3.37
C ASN A 253 2.83 15.41 4.47
N LEU A 254 2.06 14.87 5.40
CA LEU A 254 1.46 15.61 6.52
C LEU A 254 2.19 15.26 7.81
N LYS A 255 2.76 16.28 8.47
CA LYS A 255 3.45 16.15 9.76
C LYS A 255 2.54 16.55 10.91
#